data_252aa63845e008fd20b5f646f6f3f89a
#
_entry.id   252aa63845e008fd20b5f646f6f3f89a
#
_cell.length_a   1.000
_cell.length_b   1.000
_cell.length_c   1.000
_cell.angle_alpha   90.00
_cell.angle_beta   90.00
_cell.angle_gamma   90.00
#
_symmetry.space_group_name_H-M   'P 1'
#
loop_
_entity.id
_entity.type
_entity.pdbx_description
1 polymer ?
#
loop_
_entity_poly.entity_id
_entity_poly.type
_entity_poly.pdbx_seq_one_letter_code
_entity_poly.pdbx_strand_id
1 'polypeptide(L)'
;MSAILRLCLDLNIWCGELIAEQRGRRGTAVQQLVEIARSGQSTLGPVQIIISWGMINRLRKVYVQDLQIPGAIADTLLGAIAGYAALGPAGMNPMLTLGGTGVVPLTDTEDAHVLETCIAGQAHILVTANFKDFLAGDVKVLEANRIAFYPFPKGQLLIGHPYFMAECFRQGEIIPI
;
A
#
# COMPACT_ATOMS: atom_id res chain seq x y z
N MET A 1 6.52 13.55 -20.31
CA MET A 1 6.84 12.95 -18.99
C MET A 1 5.65 12.13 -18.57
N SER A 2 5.81 10.83 -18.33
CA SER A 2 4.71 10.02 -17.77
C SER A 2 4.37 10.52 -16.36
N ALA A 3 3.09 10.58 -16.02
CA ALA A 3 2.64 10.98 -14.70
C ALA A 3 3.19 10.01 -13.64
N ILE A 4 3.62 10.52 -12.49
CA ILE A 4 4.07 9.71 -11.36
C ILE A 4 2.87 9.01 -10.74
N LEU A 5 2.89 7.68 -10.71
CA LEU A 5 1.88 6.87 -10.06
C LEU A 5 2.13 6.85 -8.54
N ARG A 6 1.15 7.26 -7.74
CA ARG A 6 1.22 7.23 -6.27
C ARG A 6 0.58 5.96 -5.76
N LEU A 7 1.39 5.09 -5.15
CA LEU A 7 1.00 3.75 -4.72
C LEU A 7 1.10 3.62 -3.20
N CYS A 8 0.04 3.21 -2.55
CA CYS A 8 0.03 2.79 -1.16
C CYS A 8 -0.09 1.26 -1.10
N LEU A 9 0.82 0.62 -0.37
CA LEU A 9 0.74 -0.79 -0.05
C LEU A 9 0.32 -0.92 1.41
N ASP A 10 -0.79 -1.63 1.64
CA ASP A 10 -1.27 -1.93 2.98
C ASP A 10 -0.27 -2.81 3.75
N LEU A 11 -0.35 -2.81 5.08
CA LEU A 11 0.54 -3.55 5.98
C LEU A 11 0.63 -5.04 5.63
N ASN A 12 -0.50 -5.65 5.25
CA ASN A 12 -0.55 -7.04 4.86
C ASN A 12 0.28 -7.39 3.61
N ILE A 13 0.56 -6.41 2.74
CA ILE A 13 1.43 -6.62 1.56
C ILE A 13 2.89 -6.72 1.99
N TRP A 14 3.35 -5.80 2.85
CA TRP A 14 4.70 -5.82 3.41
C TRP A 14 4.96 -7.08 4.25
N CYS A 15 4.00 -7.46 5.09
CA CYS A 15 4.08 -8.70 5.87
C CYS A 15 4.07 -9.94 4.97
N GLY A 16 3.23 -9.95 3.95
CA GLY A 16 3.11 -11.06 3.01
C GLY A 16 4.40 -11.30 2.21
N GLU A 17 5.10 -10.25 1.83
CA GLU A 17 6.40 -10.33 1.17
C GLU A 17 7.44 -10.97 2.08
N LEU A 18 7.58 -10.48 3.32
CA LEU A 18 8.52 -11.02 4.30
C LEU A 18 8.24 -12.51 4.61
N ILE A 19 6.97 -12.87 4.80
CA ILE A 19 6.56 -14.27 5.02
C ILE A 19 6.89 -15.13 3.80
N ALA A 20 6.69 -14.62 2.59
CA ALA A 20 7.03 -15.34 1.36
C ALA A 20 8.54 -15.61 1.27
N GLU A 21 9.37 -14.62 1.60
CA GLU A 21 10.83 -14.80 1.65
C GLU A 21 11.26 -15.84 2.68
N GLN A 22 10.73 -15.75 3.90
CA GLN A 22 11.02 -16.73 4.97
C GLN A 22 10.66 -18.17 4.58
N ARG A 23 9.60 -18.32 3.75
CA ARG A 23 9.15 -19.63 3.24
C ARG A 23 9.84 -20.05 1.95
N GLY A 24 10.83 -19.31 1.48
CA GLY A 24 11.53 -19.57 0.22
C GLY A 24 10.68 -19.46 -1.03
N ARG A 25 9.51 -18.80 -0.94
CA ARG A 25 8.64 -18.54 -2.10
C ARG A 25 9.24 -17.45 -2.97
N ARG A 26 9.04 -17.55 -4.29
CA ARG A 26 9.53 -16.59 -5.26
C ARG A 26 8.42 -16.20 -6.25
N GLY A 27 8.47 -14.96 -6.73
CA GLY A 27 7.56 -14.47 -7.76
C GLY A 27 6.09 -14.32 -7.34
N THR A 28 5.82 -14.23 -6.04
CA THR A 28 4.47 -14.00 -5.55
C THR A 28 3.98 -12.59 -5.89
N ALA A 29 2.67 -12.39 -5.96
CA ALA A 29 2.08 -11.07 -6.23
C ALA A 29 2.58 -9.99 -5.27
N VAL A 30 2.67 -10.30 -3.97
CA VAL A 30 3.17 -9.36 -2.97
C VAL A 30 4.65 -9.01 -3.19
N GLN A 31 5.49 -9.98 -3.57
CA GLN A 31 6.89 -9.72 -3.90
C GLN A 31 7.05 -8.83 -5.14
N GLN A 32 6.23 -9.04 -6.16
CA GLN A 32 6.22 -8.18 -7.36
C GLN A 32 5.83 -6.74 -7.00
N LEU A 33 4.82 -6.55 -6.17
CA LEU A 33 4.36 -5.24 -5.72
C LEU A 33 5.41 -4.52 -4.85
N VAL A 34 6.07 -5.24 -3.95
CA VAL A 34 7.15 -4.67 -3.13
C VAL A 34 8.38 -4.34 -3.99
N GLU A 35 8.68 -5.12 -5.03
CA GLU A 35 9.76 -4.78 -5.97
C GLU A 35 9.46 -3.49 -6.76
N ILE A 36 8.22 -3.27 -7.16
CA ILE A 36 7.78 -1.98 -7.76
C ILE A 36 8.01 -0.83 -6.76
N ALA A 37 7.66 -1.04 -5.48
CA ALA A 37 7.90 -0.06 -4.44
C ALA A 37 9.39 0.24 -4.23
N ARG A 38 10.22 -0.79 -4.24
CA ARG A 38 11.67 -0.73 -4.04
C ARG A 38 12.38 -0.04 -5.20
N SER A 39 12.01 -0.38 -6.43
CA SER A 39 12.62 0.19 -7.63
C SER A 39 12.10 1.59 -7.97
N GLY A 40 10.93 1.97 -7.48
CA GLY A 40 10.25 3.22 -7.86
C GLY A 40 9.79 3.23 -9.32
N GLN A 41 9.69 2.06 -9.95
CA GLN A 41 9.37 1.89 -11.37
C GLN A 41 8.36 0.79 -11.60
N SER A 42 7.51 0.97 -12.61
CA SER A 42 6.58 -0.04 -13.08
C SER A 42 6.40 0.06 -14.59
N THR A 43 5.69 -0.89 -15.18
CA THR A 43 5.28 -0.83 -16.58
C THR A 43 4.36 0.34 -16.90
N LEU A 44 3.67 0.87 -15.88
CA LEU A 44 2.80 2.05 -15.98
C LEU A 44 3.56 3.37 -15.81
N GLY A 45 4.86 3.33 -15.52
CA GLY A 45 5.71 4.50 -15.31
C GLY A 45 6.32 4.59 -13.91
N PRO A 46 6.89 5.75 -13.56
CA PRO A 46 7.51 5.98 -12.25
C PRO A 46 6.49 5.84 -11.11
N VAL A 47 6.90 5.20 -10.01
CA VAL A 47 6.04 4.93 -8.86
C VAL A 47 6.58 5.62 -7.61
N GLN A 48 5.75 6.45 -6.99
CA GLN A 48 5.98 7.06 -5.69
C GLN A 48 5.21 6.31 -4.61
N ILE A 49 5.91 5.81 -3.62
CA ILE A 49 5.27 5.16 -2.47
C ILE A 49 4.67 6.21 -1.52
N ILE A 50 3.42 5.97 -1.14
CA ILE A 50 2.69 6.72 -0.12
C ILE A 50 2.60 5.86 1.13
N ILE A 51 3.16 6.34 2.22
CA ILE A 51 3.16 5.67 3.53
C ILE A 51 3.20 6.73 4.64
N SER A 52 2.76 6.38 5.84
CA SER A 52 2.86 7.25 7.02
C SER A 52 3.72 6.64 8.11
N TRP A 53 4.23 7.47 9.01
CA TRP A 53 4.93 7.02 10.21
C TRP A 53 4.05 6.14 11.10
N GLY A 54 2.74 6.40 11.13
CA GLY A 54 1.79 5.55 11.84
C GLY A 54 1.75 4.13 11.25
N MET A 55 1.71 3.98 9.93
CA MET A 55 1.80 2.68 9.25
C MET A 55 3.13 1.99 9.54
N ILE A 56 4.25 2.70 9.48
CA ILE A 56 5.59 2.16 9.79
C ILE A 56 5.66 1.67 11.24
N ASN A 57 5.15 2.46 12.20
CA ASN A 57 5.11 2.06 13.60
C ASN A 57 4.22 0.84 13.85
N ARG A 58 3.10 0.74 13.15
CA ARG A 58 2.24 -0.44 13.24
C ARG A 58 2.93 -1.66 12.64
N LEU A 59 3.55 -1.51 11.48
CA LEU A 59 4.31 -2.58 10.83
C LEU A 59 5.44 -3.10 11.73
N ARG A 60 6.12 -2.19 12.47
CA ARG A 60 7.12 -2.58 13.48
C ARG A 60 6.54 -3.50 14.54
N LYS A 61 5.35 -3.16 15.08
CA LYS A 61 4.68 -4.01 16.08
C LYS A 61 4.41 -5.40 15.52
N VAL A 62 3.84 -5.49 14.32
CA VAL A 62 3.57 -6.78 13.66
C VAL A 62 4.86 -7.56 13.44
N TYR A 63 5.92 -6.95 12.93
CA TYR A 63 7.19 -7.62 12.68
C TYR A 63 7.78 -8.20 13.98
N VAL A 64 7.83 -7.40 15.06
CA VAL A 64 8.45 -7.83 16.32
C VAL A 64 7.56 -8.77 17.11
N GLN A 65 6.26 -8.47 17.24
CA GLN A 65 5.36 -9.19 18.13
C GLN A 65 4.75 -10.43 17.47
N ASP A 66 4.29 -10.30 16.23
CA ASP A 66 3.54 -11.36 15.55
C ASP A 66 4.46 -12.27 14.72
N LEU A 67 5.42 -11.68 13.99
CA LEU A 67 6.36 -12.42 13.14
C LEU A 67 7.66 -12.77 13.86
N GLN A 68 7.84 -12.36 15.11
CA GLN A 68 9.01 -12.65 15.95
C GLN A 68 10.35 -12.24 15.32
N ILE A 69 10.35 -11.16 14.53
CA ILE A 69 11.56 -10.60 13.94
C ILE A 69 12.34 -9.84 15.01
N PRO A 70 13.67 -10.07 15.15
CA PRO A 70 14.48 -9.27 16.06
C PRO A 70 14.37 -7.78 15.79
N GLY A 71 14.21 -6.97 16.85
CA GLY A 71 13.92 -5.53 16.74
C GLY A 71 14.89 -4.79 15.83
N ALA A 72 16.20 -5.06 15.93
CA ALA A 72 17.21 -4.42 15.08
C ALA A 72 17.03 -4.75 13.58
N ILE A 73 16.61 -5.97 13.26
CA ILE A 73 16.30 -6.38 11.88
C ILE A 73 15.03 -5.69 11.42
N ALA A 74 13.99 -5.68 12.25
CA ALA A 74 12.75 -4.95 11.96
C ALA A 74 13.04 -3.47 11.67
N ASP A 75 13.83 -2.80 12.50
CA ASP A 75 14.18 -1.39 12.33
C ASP A 75 14.94 -1.15 11.01
N THR A 76 15.81 -2.07 10.60
CA THR A 76 16.52 -2.00 9.31
C THR A 76 15.55 -2.13 8.14
N LEU A 77 14.62 -3.09 8.18
CA LEU A 77 13.61 -3.28 7.13
C LEU A 77 12.68 -2.07 7.01
N LEU A 78 12.25 -1.52 8.13
CA LEU A 78 11.37 -0.35 8.16
C LEU A 78 12.09 0.93 7.69
N GLY A 79 13.37 1.07 8.01
CA GLY A 79 14.22 2.14 7.47
C GLY A 79 14.33 2.06 5.96
N ALA A 80 14.42 0.85 5.39
CA ALA A 80 14.42 0.65 3.95
C ALA A 80 13.07 1.06 3.33
N ILE A 81 11.94 0.68 3.93
CA ILE A 81 10.59 1.06 3.47
C ILE A 81 10.43 2.59 3.47
N ALA A 82 10.84 3.27 4.56
CA ALA A 82 10.85 4.72 4.62
C ALA A 82 11.74 5.33 3.53
N GLY A 83 12.88 4.70 3.26
CA GLY A 83 13.80 5.08 2.19
C GLY A 83 13.18 4.97 0.80
N TYR A 84 12.39 3.94 0.52
CA TYR A 84 11.69 3.79 -0.78
C TYR A 84 10.74 4.96 -1.04
N ALA A 85 10.05 5.45 0.00
CA ALA A 85 9.21 6.63 -0.12
C ALA A 85 10.03 7.91 -0.35
N ALA A 86 11.05 8.15 0.48
CA ALA A 86 11.87 9.35 0.44
C ALA A 86 12.71 9.48 -0.86
N LEU A 87 13.19 8.36 -1.39
CA LEU A 87 14.01 8.30 -2.62
C LEU A 87 13.18 8.08 -3.89
N GLY A 88 11.86 7.98 -3.76
CA GLY A 88 10.96 7.85 -4.89
C GLY A 88 10.95 9.09 -5.79
N PRO A 89 10.35 9.00 -6.99
CA PRO A 89 10.43 10.04 -8.03
C PRO A 89 9.83 11.41 -7.62
N ALA A 90 8.97 11.46 -6.61
CA ALA A 90 8.45 12.70 -6.03
C ALA A 90 9.11 13.08 -4.70
N GLY A 91 10.03 12.28 -4.18
CA GLY A 91 10.78 12.57 -2.95
C GLY A 91 9.89 12.74 -1.71
N MET A 92 8.84 11.96 -1.59
CA MET A 92 7.87 12.09 -0.50
C MET A 92 8.31 11.28 0.72
N ASN A 93 8.72 11.96 1.79
CA ASN A 93 8.96 11.31 3.07
C ASN A 93 7.68 10.66 3.63
N PRO A 94 7.81 9.66 4.52
CA PRO A 94 6.65 9.13 5.24
C PRO A 94 5.86 10.25 5.92
N MET A 95 4.54 10.22 5.75
CA MET A 95 3.66 11.31 6.17
C MET A 95 3.37 11.25 7.67
N LEU A 96 3.15 12.41 8.26
CA LEU A 96 2.55 12.53 9.58
C LEU A 96 1.02 12.56 9.40
N THR A 97 0.38 11.42 9.57
CA THR A 97 -1.07 11.33 9.71
C THR A 97 -1.40 10.98 11.15
N LEU A 98 -2.31 11.72 11.74
CA LEU A 98 -2.67 11.52 13.15
C LEU A 98 -3.52 10.27 13.36
N GLY A 99 -4.14 9.74 12.32
CA GLY A 99 -5.04 8.61 12.38
C GLY A 99 -6.27 8.86 13.25
N GLY A 100 -7.36 8.17 12.98
CA GLY A 100 -8.54 8.24 13.82
C GLY A 100 -9.23 9.60 13.86
N THR A 101 -9.06 10.41 12.81
CA THR A 101 -9.68 11.74 12.71
C THR A 101 -11.19 11.67 12.50
N GLY A 102 -11.75 10.49 12.26
CA GLY A 102 -13.17 10.27 11.97
C GLY A 102 -13.59 10.73 10.58
N VAL A 103 -12.67 11.16 9.74
CA VAL A 103 -12.95 11.58 8.35
C VAL A 103 -13.34 10.38 7.48
N VAL A 104 -12.86 9.19 7.84
CA VAL A 104 -13.13 7.95 7.13
C VAL A 104 -14.09 7.09 7.96
N PRO A 105 -15.25 6.69 7.43
CA PRO A 105 -16.26 5.91 8.16
C PRO A 105 -15.95 4.40 8.19
N LEU A 106 -14.70 4.03 8.49
CA LEU A 106 -14.33 2.63 8.69
C LEU A 106 -14.38 2.27 10.17
N THR A 107 -14.85 1.05 10.44
CA THR A 107 -15.00 0.55 11.81
C THR A 107 -13.64 0.18 12.42
N ASP A 108 -12.72 -0.35 11.61
CA ASP A 108 -11.36 -0.63 12.02
C ASP A 108 -10.51 0.65 11.93
N THR A 109 -9.91 1.04 13.06
CA THR A 109 -9.09 2.25 13.15
C THR A 109 -7.78 2.14 12.38
N GLU A 110 -7.28 0.93 12.17
CA GLU A 110 -6.04 0.69 11.40
C GLU A 110 -6.30 0.84 9.91
N ASP A 111 -7.37 0.25 9.40
CA ASP A 111 -7.79 0.41 8.00
C ASP A 111 -8.16 1.87 7.70
N ALA A 112 -8.85 2.54 8.64
CA ALA A 112 -9.13 3.97 8.56
C ALA A 112 -7.83 4.79 8.44
N HIS A 113 -6.79 4.45 9.21
CA HIS A 113 -5.50 5.14 9.14
C HIS A 113 -4.79 4.93 7.78
N VAL A 114 -4.84 3.73 7.23
CA VAL A 114 -4.31 3.45 5.88
C VAL A 114 -5.03 4.31 4.85
N LEU A 115 -6.36 4.36 4.89
CA LEU A 115 -7.15 5.15 3.96
C LEU A 115 -6.92 6.65 4.12
N GLU A 116 -6.83 7.17 5.36
CA GLU A 116 -6.45 8.56 5.65
C GLU A 116 -5.07 8.90 5.08
N THR A 117 -4.11 7.99 5.18
CA THR A 117 -2.77 8.13 4.58
C THR A 117 -2.87 8.22 3.05
N CYS A 118 -3.69 7.38 2.42
CA CYS A 118 -3.92 7.44 0.98
C CYS A 118 -4.51 8.78 0.54
N ILE A 119 -5.51 9.28 1.26
CA ILE A 119 -6.17 10.57 0.95
C ILE A 119 -5.18 11.73 1.12
N ALA A 120 -4.45 11.77 2.24
CA ALA A 120 -3.48 12.82 2.53
C ALA A 120 -2.33 12.84 1.50
N GLY A 121 -1.83 11.66 1.10
CA GLY A 121 -0.79 11.50 0.09
C GLY A 121 -1.30 11.57 -1.35
N GLN A 122 -2.62 11.74 -1.54
CA GLN A 122 -3.26 11.70 -2.86
C GLN A 122 -2.84 10.43 -3.64
N ALA A 123 -2.90 9.28 -2.98
CA ALA A 123 -2.61 8.01 -3.62
C ALA A 123 -3.61 7.76 -4.78
N HIS A 124 -3.10 7.21 -5.86
CA HIS A 124 -3.92 6.76 -6.98
C HIS A 124 -4.42 5.34 -6.75
N ILE A 125 -3.59 4.52 -6.11
CA ILE A 125 -3.87 3.09 -5.88
C ILE A 125 -3.54 2.74 -4.43
N LEU A 126 -4.45 2.01 -3.78
CA LEU A 126 -4.23 1.24 -2.56
C LEU A 126 -4.28 -0.25 -2.90
N VAL A 127 -3.26 -1.00 -2.53
CA VAL A 127 -3.27 -2.46 -2.64
C VAL A 127 -3.43 -3.08 -1.26
N THR A 128 -4.46 -3.92 -1.10
CA THR A 128 -4.75 -4.61 0.14
C THR A 128 -5.26 -6.03 -0.08
N ALA A 129 -4.80 -6.98 0.73
CA ALA A 129 -5.36 -8.32 0.78
C ALA A 129 -6.68 -8.37 1.58
N ASN A 130 -6.92 -7.39 2.46
CA ASN A 130 -8.15 -7.22 3.25
C ASN A 130 -9.18 -6.37 2.51
N PHE A 131 -9.38 -6.63 1.23
CA PHE A 131 -10.20 -5.83 0.34
C PHE A 131 -11.59 -5.48 0.92
N LYS A 132 -12.23 -6.44 1.61
CA LYS A 132 -13.57 -6.28 2.17
C LYS A 132 -13.64 -5.23 3.26
N ASP A 133 -12.58 -5.04 4.02
CA ASP A 133 -12.55 -4.15 5.17
C ASP A 133 -12.56 -2.67 4.73
N PHE A 134 -12.22 -2.41 3.47
CA PHE A 134 -12.24 -1.09 2.86
C PHE A 134 -13.54 -0.75 2.11
N LEU A 135 -14.51 -1.67 2.06
CA LEU A 135 -15.78 -1.49 1.33
C LEU A 135 -16.88 -0.84 2.18
N ALA A 136 -16.57 0.28 2.84
CA ALA A 136 -17.56 1.03 3.62
C ALA A 136 -17.90 2.38 2.97
N GLY A 137 -19.12 2.86 3.17
CA GLY A 137 -19.58 4.17 2.67
C GLY A 137 -19.83 4.17 1.16
N ASP A 138 -19.35 5.21 0.47
CA ASP A 138 -19.61 5.47 -0.94
C ASP A 138 -18.71 4.71 -1.91
N VAL A 139 -18.12 3.60 -1.48
CA VAL A 139 -17.23 2.78 -2.29
C VAL A 139 -18.00 2.14 -3.45
N LYS A 140 -17.52 2.34 -4.67
CA LYS A 140 -18.05 1.68 -5.85
C LYS A 140 -17.22 0.43 -6.16
N VAL A 141 -17.78 -0.75 -5.88
CA VAL A 141 -17.16 -2.03 -6.26
C VAL A 141 -17.36 -2.25 -7.75
N LEU A 142 -16.26 -2.39 -8.48
CA LEU A 142 -16.28 -2.69 -9.91
C LEU A 142 -16.27 -4.20 -10.17
N GLU A 143 -15.41 -4.91 -9.45
CA GLU A 143 -15.37 -6.37 -9.48
C GLU A 143 -15.18 -6.92 -8.06
N ALA A 144 -16.07 -7.83 -7.65
CA ALA A 144 -16.09 -8.38 -6.31
C ALA A 144 -14.73 -9.00 -5.93
N ASN A 145 -14.19 -8.61 -4.77
CA ASN A 145 -12.89 -9.02 -4.21
C ASN A 145 -11.66 -8.71 -5.08
N ARG A 146 -11.77 -7.84 -6.07
CA ARG A 146 -10.65 -7.49 -6.95
C ARG A 146 -10.37 -6.01 -7.01
N ILE A 147 -11.38 -5.20 -7.28
CA ILE A 147 -11.22 -3.77 -7.55
C ILE A 147 -12.43 -2.96 -7.12
N ALA A 148 -12.16 -1.81 -6.51
CA ALA A 148 -13.18 -0.83 -6.14
C ALA A 148 -12.62 0.59 -6.25
N PHE A 149 -13.51 1.58 -6.36
CA PHE A 149 -13.16 2.99 -6.26
C PHE A 149 -13.69 3.60 -4.97
N TYR A 150 -12.84 4.32 -4.27
CA TYR A 150 -13.19 5.15 -3.14
C TYR A 150 -13.16 6.61 -3.58
N PRO A 151 -14.32 7.33 -3.63
CA PRO A 151 -14.37 8.74 -3.96
C PRO A 151 -13.90 9.59 -2.78
N PHE A 152 -13.12 10.62 -3.05
CA PHE A 152 -12.77 11.65 -2.06
C PHE A 152 -12.77 13.05 -2.72
N PRO A 153 -12.80 14.16 -1.95
CA PRO A 153 -13.06 15.51 -2.50
C PRO A 153 -12.12 15.97 -3.62
N LYS A 154 -10.89 15.42 -3.68
CA LYS A 154 -9.87 15.81 -4.67
C LYS A 154 -9.59 14.75 -5.73
N GLY A 155 -10.37 13.67 -5.78
CA GLY A 155 -10.15 12.59 -6.73
C GLY A 155 -10.82 11.28 -6.32
N GLN A 156 -10.27 10.20 -6.80
CA GLN A 156 -10.70 8.85 -6.44
C GLN A 156 -9.49 7.96 -6.23
N LEU A 157 -9.60 7.05 -5.28
CA LEU A 157 -8.60 6.03 -4.97
C LEU A 157 -9.07 4.70 -5.55
N LEU A 158 -8.22 4.07 -6.36
CA LEU A 158 -8.42 2.70 -6.76
C LEU A 158 -7.97 1.78 -5.62
N ILE A 159 -8.86 0.92 -5.14
CA ILE A 159 -8.53 -0.14 -4.17
C ILE A 159 -8.48 -1.46 -4.92
N GLY A 160 -7.35 -2.16 -4.84
CA GLY A 160 -7.15 -3.40 -5.59
C GLY A 160 -6.59 -4.53 -4.74
N HIS A 161 -7.06 -5.75 -5.02
CA HIS A 161 -6.49 -6.97 -4.44
C HIS A 161 -5.10 -7.25 -5.03
N PRO A 162 -4.10 -7.73 -4.25
CA PRO A 162 -2.72 -7.87 -4.72
C PRO A 162 -2.56 -8.72 -5.97
N TYR A 163 -3.28 -9.82 -6.12
CA TYR A 163 -3.20 -10.66 -7.34
C TYR A 163 -3.66 -9.90 -8.59
N PHE A 164 -4.76 -9.16 -8.47
CA PHE A 164 -5.28 -8.36 -9.56
C PHE A 164 -4.31 -7.22 -9.92
N MET A 165 -3.80 -6.51 -8.92
CA MET A 165 -2.89 -5.40 -9.17
C MET A 165 -1.53 -5.82 -9.72
N ALA A 166 -0.98 -6.94 -9.25
CA ALA A 166 0.26 -7.50 -9.82
C ALA A 166 0.07 -7.86 -11.29
N GLU A 167 -1.10 -8.39 -11.68
CA GLU A 167 -1.43 -8.67 -13.08
C GLU A 167 -1.52 -7.39 -13.91
N CYS A 168 -2.22 -6.35 -13.42
CA CYS A 168 -2.31 -5.04 -14.07
C CYS A 168 -0.91 -4.44 -14.32
N PHE A 169 -0.05 -4.47 -13.32
CA PHE A 169 1.33 -4.00 -13.48
C PHE A 169 2.13 -4.83 -14.49
N ARG A 170 1.93 -6.14 -14.52
CA ARG A 170 2.61 -7.01 -15.50
C ARG A 170 2.16 -6.74 -16.92
N GLN A 171 0.88 -6.49 -17.15
CA GLN A 171 0.31 -6.20 -18.45
C GLN A 171 0.57 -4.75 -18.91
N GLY A 172 0.91 -3.84 -18.00
CA GLY A 172 1.10 -2.43 -18.29
C GLY A 172 -0.21 -1.66 -18.50
N GLU A 173 -1.31 -2.22 -18.01
CA GLU A 173 -2.64 -1.62 -18.12
C GLU A 173 -3.39 -1.77 -16.79
N ILE A 174 -3.95 -0.66 -16.30
CA ILE A 174 -5.02 -0.73 -15.31
C ILE A 174 -6.29 -0.91 -16.15
N ILE A 175 -6.80 -2.14 -16.18
CA ILE A 175 -7.97 -2.45 -16.99
C ILE A 175 -9.12 -1.56 -16.53
N PRO A 176 -9.56 -0.59 -17.33
CA PRO A 176 -10.80 0.12 -17.04
C PRO A 176 -11.93 -0.88 -17.28
N ILE A 177 -12.69 -1.11 -16.24
CA ILE A 177 -13.91 -1.91 -16.34
C ILE A 177 -15.03 -1.01 -16.83
#